data_337b3a840710de78f8f8c26a4a0a9af8
#
_entry.id   337b3a840710de78f8f8c26a4a0a9af8
#
_cell.length_a   1.000
_cell.length_b   1.000
_cell.length_c   1.000
_cell.angle_alpha   90.00
_cell.angle_beta   90.00
_cell.angle_gamma   90.00
#
_symmetry.space_group_name_H-M   'P 1'
#
loop_
_entity.id
_entity.type
_entity.pdbx_description
1 polymer ?
#
loop_
_entity_poly.entity_id
_entity_poly.type
_entity_poly.pdbx_seq_one_letter_code
_entity_poly.pdbx_strand_id
1 'polypeptide(L)'
;DKVGKQARVLEDIGYDGLKSIETAHDPFMPLLVASQNTEKAELITGIAVAFARSPMIMANLGHDLNAAAKGRHVLGLGSQIRPHIQKRFSMPWSAPAARMREFILALRAIWANWYDDQPLEFLGKYYTHTLMTPFFAPTNNEYGAPKVHLAAVGPLMTEVAGEVADGLLVHGFTTEAYLRNVTLPALDRGLAHSGRTRADVEVSYPVFSIKGRDEKEIAAASKAMREQVAFYGSTPAYRPVLESIGVGEVQGELNALSKQGRWEAMGDVITADVLD
;
A
#
# COMPACT_ATOMS: atom_id res chain seq x y z
N ASP A 1 -13.59 -5.09 -21.38
CA ASP A 1 -12.19 -5.00 -21.76
C ASP A 1 -11.56 -3.58 -21.73
N LYS A 2 -12.10 -2.69 -20.90
CA LYS A 2 -11.54 -1.35 -20.73
C LYS A 2 -10.19 -1.38 -20.03
N VAL A 3 -10.02 -2.23 -19.02
CA VAL A 3 -8.80 -2.37 -18.23
C VAL A 3 -7.62 -2.84 -19.08
N GLY A 4 -7.80 -3.89 -19.88
CA GLY A 4 -6.74 -4.42 -20.75
C GLY A 4 -6.26 -3.40 -21.77
N LYS A 5 -7.19 -2.67 -22.42
CA LYS A 5 -6.82 -1.60 -23.36
C LYS A 5 -6.05 -0.47 -22.69
N GLN A 6 -6.49 -0.02 -21.50
CA GLN A 6 -5.80 1.01 -20.74
C GLN A 6 -4.41 0.55 -20.30
N ALA A 7 -4.28 -0.69 -19.82
CA ALA A 7 -2.99 -1.24 -19.40
C ALA A 7 -1.97 -1.23 -20.54
N ARG A 8 -2.38 -1.68 -21.75
CA ARG A 8 -1.52 -1.65 -22.93
C ARG A 8 -1.08 -0.22 -23.30
N VAL A 9 -2.05 0.70 -23.35
CA VAL A 9 -1.74 2.11 -23.67
C VAL A 9 -0.74 2.71 -22.67
N LEU A 10 -0.90 2.43 -21.37
CA LEU A 10 0.02 2.93 -20.36
C LEU A 10 1.42 2.33 -20.51
N GLU A 11 1.53 1.04 -20.80
CA GLU A 11 2.83 0.42 -21.09
C GLU A 11 3.46 0.99 -22.36
N ASP A 12 2.68 1.17 -23.43
CA ASP A 12 3.17 1.70 -24.72
C ASP A 12 3.72 3.13 -24.60
N ILE A 13 3.15 3.96 -23.72
CA ILE A 13 3.66 5.31 -23.44
C ILE A 13 4.80 5.34 -22.43
N GLY A 14 5.25 4.18 -21.91
CA GLY A 14 6.48 4.03 -21.13
C GLY A 14 6.32 4.03 -19.62
N TYR A 15 5.16 3.68 -19.08
CA TYR A 15 5.04 3.44 -17.63
C TYR A 15 5.72 2.11 -17.27
N ASP A 16 6.58 2.12 -16.25
CA ASP A 16 7.29 0.94 -15.74
C ASP A 16 6.39 0.02 -14.93
N GLY A 17 5.29 0.55 -14.36
CA GLY A 17 4.36 -0.24 -13.55
C GLY A 17 2.95 0.31 -13.52
N LEU A 18 2.00 -0.59 -13.26
CA LEU A 18 0.57 -0.31 -13.16
C LEU A 18 0.06 -0.68 -11.78
N LYS A 19 -0.65 0.24 -11.13
CA LYS A 19 -1.15 0.05 -9.77
C LYS A 19 -2.67 -0.08 -9.73
N SER A 20 -3.17 -1.10 -9.03
CA SER A 20 -4.59 -1.27 -8.73
C SER A 20 -4.87 -1.06 -7.25
N ILE A 21 -5.91 -0.29 -6.94
CA ILE A 21 -6.27 0.14 -5.57
C ILE A 21 -7.50 -0.63 -5.09
N GLU A 22 -7.47 -1.16 -3.86
CA GLU A 22 -8.64 -1.77 -3.23
C GLU A 22 -9.55 -0.70 -2.61
N THR A 23 -10.60 -0.35 -3.32
CA THR A 23 -11.64 0.58 -2.86
C THR A 23 -13.02 -0.08 -2.92
N ALA A 24 -13.78 0.13 -3.98
CA ALA A 24 -15.07 -0.52 -4.22
C ALA A 24 -14.92 -1.94 -4.79
N HIS A 25 -13.76 -2.27 -5.35
CA HIS A 25 -13.49 -3.53 -6.03
C HIS A 25 -12.21 -4.18 -5.50
N ASP A 26 -12.08 -5.49 -5.74
CA ASP A 26 -10.89 -6.26 -5.46
C ASP A 26 -9.71 -5.79 -6.33
N PRO A 27 -8.49 -5.63 -5.79
CA PRO A 27 -7.36 -5.08 -6.54
C PRO A 27 -6.70 -6.09 -7.47
N PHE A 28 -6.89 -7.40 -7.27
CA PHE A 28 -6.22 -8.45 -8.07
C PHE A 28 -6.88 -8.64 -9.44
N MET A 29 -8.21 -8.53 -9.54
CA MET A 29 -8.93 -8.76 -10.79
C MET A 29 -8.50 -7.83 -11.94
N PRO A 30 -8.38 -6.51 -11.75
CA PRO A 30 -7.86 -5.63 -12.80
C PRO A 30 -6.43 -5.97 -13.21
N LEU A 31 -5.57 -6.37 -12.26
CA LEU A 31 -4.18 -6.73 -12.54
C LEU A 31 -4.09 -8.06 -13.30
N LEU A 32 -4.97 -9.02 -13.05
CA LEU A 32 -5.04 -10.24 -13.85
C LEU A 32 -5.39 -9.93 -15.32
N VAL A 33 -6.33 -9.01 -15.55
CA VAL A 33 -6.63 -8.55 -16.93
C VAL A 33 -5.44 -7.80 -17.53
N ALA A 34 -4.77 -6.94 -16.75
CA ALA A 34 -3.59 -6.23 -17.20
C ALA A 34 -2.44 -7.18 -17.57
N SER A 35 -2.21 -8.25 -16.79
CA SER A 35 -1.15 -9.23 -17.04
C SER A 35 -1.22 -9.88 -18.43
N GLN A 36 -2.46 -10.05 -18.93
CA GLN A 36 -2.72 -10.63 -20.25
C GLN A 36 -2.59 -9.60 -21.40
N ASN A 37 -2.44 -8.32 -21.08
CA ASN A 37 -2.41 -7.22 -22.04
C ASN A 37 -1.12 -6.39 -21.97
N THR A 38 -0.17 -6.77 -21.12
CA THR A 38 1.14 -6.12 -20.94
C THR A 38 2.26 -7.15 -20.96
N GLU A 39 3.47 -6.73 -21.31
CA GLU A 39 4.63 -7.62 -21.41
C GLU A 39 5.77 -7.25 -20.44
N LYS A 40 5.88 -5.97 -20.05
CA LYS A 40 7.02 -5.44 -19.30
C LYS A 40 6.62 -4.77 -17.99
N ALA A 41 5.47 -4.09 -17.98
CA ALA A 41 5.06 -3.30 -16.82
C ALA A 41 4.88 -4.18 -15.57
N GLU A 42 5.42 -3.74 -14.44
CA GLU A 42 5.13 -4.32 -13.14
C GLU A 42 3.65 -4.13 -12.79
N LEU A 43 3.06 -5.11 -12.14
CA LEU A 43 1.65 -5.12 -11.76
C LEU A 43 1.52 -5.12 -10.24
N ILE A 44 1.12 -3.98 -9.69
CA ILE A 44 1.25 -3.68 -8.27
C ILE A 44 -0.12 -3.54 -7.63
N THR A 45 -0.41 -4.30 -6.55
CA THR A 45 -1.53 -3.93 -5.68
C THR A 45 -1.15 -2.71 -4.84
N GLY A 46 -1.91 -1.66 -4.91
CA GLY A 46 -1.54 -0.43 -4.21
C GLY A 46 -2.66 0.23 -3.42
N ILE A 47 -3.18 -0.44 -2.41
CA ILE A 47 -2.76 -1.67 -1.73
C ILE A 47 -3.84 -2.75 -1.79
N ALA A 48 -3.45 -4.01 -1.50
CA ALA A 48 -4.38 -5.02 -1.06
C ALA A 48 -4.52 -4.96 0.47
N VAL A 49 -5.75 -5.03 0.99
CA VAL A 49 -6.01 -4.93 2.43
C VAL A 49 -5.66 -6.26 3.11
N ALA A 50 -4.51 -6.30 3.80
CA ALA A 50 -3.99 -7.50 4.43
C ALA A 50 -4.94 -8.06 5.52
N PHE A 51 -5.44 -7.18 6.39
CA PHE A 51 -6.24 -7.64 7.54
C PHE A 51 -7.68 -8.05 7.21
N ALA A 52 -8.10 -7.89 5.96
CA ALA A 52 -9.34 -8.46 5.43
C ALA A 52 -9.17 -9.93 4.98
N ARG A 53 -7.94 -10.44 4.90
CA ARG A 53 -7.58 -11.77 4.39
C ARG A 53 -6.63 -12.48 5.35
N SER A 54 -6.47 -13.80 5.21
CA SER A 54 -5.40 -14.54 5.91
C SER A 54 -4.09 -14.51 5.09
N PRO A 55 -2.92 -14.73 5.73
CA PRO A 55 -1.67 -14.89 5.00
C PRO A 55 -1.74 -15.98 3.92
N MET A 56 -2.40 -17.10 4.19
CA MET A 56 -2.53 -18.20 3.21
C MET A 56 -3.31 -17.78 1.95
N ILE A 57 -4.46 -17.11 2.12
CA ILE A 57 -5.23 -16.57 0.98
C ILE A 57 -4.41 -15.54 0.19
N MET A 58 -3.69 -14.68 0.90
CA MET A 58 -2.85 -13.68 0.26
C MET A 58 -1.65 -14.30 -0.45
N ALA A 59 -1.07 -15.37 0.10
CA ALA A 59 0.00 -16.13 -0.54
C ALA A 59 -0.45 -16.75 -1.87
N ASN A 60 -1.65 -17.36 -1.90
CA ASN A 60 -2.23 -17.92 -3.13
C ASN A 60 -2.48 -16.83 -4.17
N LEU A 61 -3.11 -15.71 -3.79
CA LEU A 61 -3.39 -14.59 -4.71
C LEU A 61 -2.10 -14.00 -5.28
N GLY A 62 -1.08 -13.83 -4.44
CA GLY A 62 0.24 -13.34 -4.86
C GLY A 62 0.93 -14.31 -5.82
N HIS A 63 0.90 -15.61 -5.53
CA HIS A 63 1.45 -16.65 -6.39
C HIS A 63 0.75 -16.69 -7.76
N ASP A 64 -0.58 -16.82 -7.76
CA ASP A 64 -1.37 -16.97 -8.99
C ASP A 64 -1.22 -15.76 -9.91
N LEU A 65 -1.28 -14.55 -9.33
CA LEU A 65 -1.08 -13.34 -10.12
C LEU A 65 0.38 -13.19 -10.60
N ASN A 66 1.36 -13.58 -9.79
CA ASN A 66 2.77 -13.57 -10.21
C ASN A 66 3.03 -14.52 -11.37
N ALA A 67 2.46 -15.72 -11.32
CA ALA A 67 2.52 -16.68 -12.42
C ALA A 67 1.84 -16.13 -13.69
N ALA A 68 0.62 -15.58 -13.58
CA ALA A 68 -0.09 -14.97 -14.70
C ALA A 68 0.66 -13.76 -15.30
N ALA A 69 1.36 -13.00 -14.45
CA ALA A 69 2.15 -11.83 -14.82
C ALA A 69 3.60 -12.19 -15.23
N LYS A 70 3.97 -13.46 -15.27
CA LYS A 70 5.33 -13.93 -15.61
C LYS A 70 6.42 -13.26 -14.75
N GLY A 71 6.21 -13.26 -13.42
CA GLY A 71 7.17 -12.70 -12.46
C GLY A 71 7.11 -11.18 -12.27
N ARG A 72 6.16 -10.48 -12.89
CA ARG A 72 6.04 -9.01 -12.82
C ARG A 72 5.11 -8.51 -11.72
N HIS A 73 4.57 -9.39 -10.89
CA HIS A 73 3.66 -8.96 -9.80
C HIS A 73 4.44 -8.49 -8.58
N VAL A 74 4.01 -7.34 -8.04
CA VAL A 74 4.45 -6.81 -6.77
C VAL A 74 3.24 -6.77 -5.82
N LEU A 75 3.32 -7.53 -4.73
CA LEU A 75 2.27 -7.59 -3.72
C LEU A 75 2.38 -6.39 -2.77
N GLY A 76 1.68 -5.31 -3.09
CA GLY A 76 1.58 -4.15 -2.23
C GLY A 76 0.48 -4.33 -1.18
N LEU A 77 0.87 -4.33 0.09
CA LEU A 77 0.01 -4.57 1.25
C LEU A 77 -0.23 -3.30 2.07
N GLY A 78 -1.38 -3.24 2.73
CA GLY A 78 -1.67 -2.23 3.73
C GLY A 78 -2.64 -2.74 4.79
N SER A 79 -2.58 -2.14 5.99
CA SER A 79 -3.43 -2.54 7.13
C SER A 79 -4.87 -2.03 7.03
N GLN A 80 -5.11 -1.01 6.22
CA GLN A 80 -6.32 -0.20 6.28
C GLN A 80 -6.51 0.44 7.67
N ILE A 81 -7.60 1.15 7.93
CA ILE A 81 -7.92 1.74 9.23
C ILE A 81 -8.92 0.88 10.01
N ARG A 82 -8.89 0.99 11.33
CA ARG A 82 -9.74 0.21 12.26
C ARG A 82 -11.22 0.19 11.88
N PRO A 83 -11.89 1.32 11.56
CA PRO A 83 -13.32 1.30 11.22
C PRO A 83 -13.63 0.44 10.00
N HIS A 84 -12.80 0.47 8.96
CA HIS A 84 -13.00 -0.36 7.78
C HIS A 84 -12.80 -1.84 8.09
N ILE A 85 -11.74 -2.19 8.83
CA ILE A 85 -11.49 -3.60 9.19
C ILE A 85 -12.63 -4.16 10.02
N GLN A 86 -13.07 -3.43 11.07
CA GLN A 86 -14.09 -3.94 11.98
C GLN A 86 -15.51 -3.85 11.41
N LYS A 87 -15.86 -2.75 10.73
CA LYS A 87 -17.26 -2.48 10.35
C LYS A 87 -17.59 -2.83 8.89
N ARG A 88 -16.59 -2.76 7.98
CA ARG A 88 -16.78 -3.09 6.57
C ARG A 88 -16.37 -4.53 6.27
N PHE A 89 -15.23 -4.97 6.80
CA PHE A 89 -14.71 -6.32 6.56
C PHE A 89 -15.09 -7.32 7.66
N SER A 90 -15.66 -6.85 8.78
CA SER A 90 -16.06 -7.71 9.93
C SER A 90 -14.90 -8.54 10.49
N MET A 91 -13.69 -7.98 10.52
CA MET A 91 -12.48 -8.64 10.97
C MET A 91 -11.93 -7.98 12.26
N PRO A 92 -11.22 -8.74 13.12
CA PRO A 92 -10.63 -8.19 14.33
C PRO A 92 -9.52 -7.18 14.02
N TRP A 93 -9.40 -6.17 14.90
CA TRP A 93 -8.33 -5.18 14.86
C TRP A 93 -7.46 -5.28 16.10
N SER A 94 -6.15 -5.40 15.90
CA SER A 94 -5.17 -5.42 17.00
C SER A 94 -3.78 -5.03 16.49
N ALA A 95 -3.00 -4.30 17.31
CA ALA A 95 -1.57 -4.01 17.16
C ALA A 95 -1.08 -4.00 15.69
N PRO A 96 -1.49 -3.03 14.84
CA PRO A 96 -1.39 -3.17 13.38
C PRO A 96 0.05 -3.35 12.88
N ALA A 97 1.04 -2.70 13.45
CA ALA A 97 2.43 -2.86 13.03
C ALA A 97 2.97 -4.27 13.35
N ALA A 98 2.81 -4.73 14.58
CA ALA A 98 3.27 -6.06 14.99
C ALA A 98 2.53 -7.18 14.23
N ARG A 99 1.23 -7.02 14.01
CA ARG A 99 0.43 -7.97 13.23
C ARG A 99 0.82 -7.97 11.76
N MET A 100 1.16 -6.82 11.17
CA MET A 100 1.61 -6.73 9.78
C MET A 100 2.98 -7.38 9.59
N ARG A 101 3.91 -7.13 10.54
CA ARG A 101 5.19 -7.81 10.55
C ARG A 101 5.01 -9.32 10.50
N GLU A 102 4.18 -9.86 11.37
CA GLU A 102 3.91 -11.29 11.45
C GLU A 102 3.18 -11.81 10.20
N PHE A 103 2.27 -11.01 9.61
CA PHE A 103 1.59 -11.33 8.37
C PHE A 103 2.58 -11.55 7.21
N ILE A 104 3.55 -10.63 7.05
CA ILE A 104 4.56 -10.73 5.98
C ILE A 104 5.52 -11.91 6.25
N LEU A 105 5.92 -12.13 7.49
CA LEU A 105 6.75 -13.29 7.85
C LEU A 105 6.01 -14.62 7.60
N ALA A 106 4.72 -14.67 7.88
CA ALA A 106 3.88 -15.84 7.56
C ALA A 106 3.79 -16.08 6.05
N LEU A 107 3.63 -15.02 5.23
CA LEU A 107 3.70 -15.13 3.77
C LEU A 107 5.01 -15.75 3.31
N ARG A 108 6.14 -15.25 3.84
CA ARG A 108 7.47 -15.76 3.49
C ARG A 108 7.65 -17.21 3.90
N ALA A 109 7.15 -17.63 5.05
CA ALA A 109 7.20 -19.01 5.49
C ALA A 109 6.35 -19.94 4.59
N ILE A 110 5.17 -19.48 4.16
CA ILE A 110 4.33 -20.22 3.22
C ILE A 110 5.04 -20.36 1.87
N TRP A 111 5.61 -19.29 1.34
CA TRP A 111 6.35 -19.32 0.08
C TRP A 111 7.65 -20.13 0.16
N ALA A 112 8.39 -20.07 1.27
CA ALA A 112 9.55 -20.92 1.48
C ALA A 112 9.18 -22.43 1.47
N ASN A 113 8.00 -22.78 1.99
CA ASN A 113 7.50 -24.14 1.85
C ASN A 113 7.21 -24.51 0.37
N TRP A 114 6.62 -23.60 -0.41
CA TRP A 114 6.26 -23.87 -1.80
C TRP A 114 7.45 -23.87 -2.77
N TYR A 115 8.44 -23.00 -2.54
CA TYR A 115 9.54 -22.77 -3.49
C TYR A 115 10.85 -23.41 -3.06
N ASP A 116 11.08 -23.54 -1.74
CA ASP A 116 12.37 -23.96 -1.19
C ASP A 116 12.25 -25.27 -0.37
N ASP A 117 11.12 -25.99 -0.48
CA ASP A 117 10.83 -27.24 0.25
C ASP A 117 11.02 -27.16 1.77
N GLN A 118 10.90 -25.96 2.36
CA GLN A 118 11.02 -25.81 3.80
C GLN A 118 9.74 -26.32 4.51
N PRO A 119 9.85 -26.96 5.68
CA PRO A 119 8.67 -27.30 6.48
C PRO A 119 7.84 -26.07 6.82
N LEU A 120 6.51 -26.15 6.71
CA LEU A 120 5.62 -25.08 7.12
C LEU A 120 5.37 -25.17 8.63
N GLU A 121 6.18 -24.47 9.43
CA GLU A 121 6.11 -24.42 10.89
C GLU A 121 6.13 -22.96 11.39
N PHE A 122 5.11 -22.19 11.03
CA PHE A 122 4.97 -20.81 11.46
C PHE A 122 4.05 -20.73 12.68
N LEU A 123 4.62 -20.42 13.85
CA LEU A 123 3.93 -20.31 15.14
C LEU A 123 4.05 -18.88 15.66
N GLY A 124 3.15 -17.99 15.21
CA GLY A 124 3.11 -16.61 15.62
C GLY A 124 2.05 -16.31 16.69
N LYS A 125 2.02 -15.06 17.13
CA LYS A 125 1.01 -14.54 18.07
C LYS A 125 -0.34 -14.32 17.40
N TYR A 126 -0.34 -13.91 16.12
CA TYR A 126 -1.54 -13.55 15.36
C TYR A 126 -1.89 -14.59 14.32
N TYR A 127 -0.91 -15.33 13.82
CA TYR A 127 -1.08 -16.32 12.76
C TYR A 127 -0.32 -17.60 13.07
N THR A 128 -0.93 -18.73 12.74
CA THR A 128 -0.34 -20.06 12.86
C THR A 128 -0.56 -20.81 11.57
N HIS A 129 0.52 -21.30 10.95
CA HIS A 129 0.49 -22.10 9.73
C HIS A 129 1.42 -23.31 9.91
N THR A 130 0.82 -24.51 10.10
CA THR A 130 1.56 -25.75 10.38
C THR A 130 1.08 -26.92 9.53
N LEU A 131 0.24 -26.67 8.55
CA LEU A 131 -0.29 -27.69 7.67
C LEU A 131 -0.12 -27.28 6.21
N MET A 132 0.63 -28.09 5.46
CA MET A 132 0.68 -28.08 4.01
C MET A 132 0.83 -29.51 3.52
N THR A 133 -0.01 -29.91 2.60
CA THR A 133 0.12 -31.23 1.95
C THR A 133 0.37 -31.01 0.45
N PRO A 134 0.99 -31.96 -0.24
CA PRO A 134 1.33 -31.82 -1.66
C PRO A 134 0.14 -31.45 -2.56
N PHE A 135 -1.07 -31.85 -2.19
CA PHE A 135 -2.28 -31.54 -2.94
C PHE A 135 -2.64 -30.04 -2.92
N PHE A 136 -2.26 -29.32 -1.86
CA PHE A 136 -2.57 -27.90 -1.68
C PHE A 136 -1.38 -26.97 -1.97
N ALA A 137 -0.20 -27.54 -2.26
CA ALA A 137 0.94 -26.74 -2.67
C ALA A 137 0.88 -26.46 -4.18
N PRO A 138 1.16 -25.21 -4.63
CA PRO A 138 1.28 -24.92 -6.06
C PRO A 138 2.39 -25.72 -6.71
N THR A 139 2.19 -26.11 -7.97
CA THR A 139 3.17 -26.89 -8.75
C THR A 139 3.95 -26.04 -9.76
N ASN A 140 3.47 -24.84 -10.06
CA ASN A 140 4.12 -23.90 -10.99
C ASN A 140 4.94 -22.86 -10.22
N ASN A 141 6.23 -23.13 -10.04
CA ASN A 141 7.15 -22.30 -9.25
C ASN A 141 8.17 -21.53 -10.13
N GLU A 142 7.92 -21.43 -11.43
CA GLU A 142 8.86 -20.86 -12.41
C GLU A 142 9.30 -19.42 -12.06
N TYR A 143 8.39 -18.62 -11.51
CA TYR A 143 8.65 -17.19 -11.25
C TYR A 143 8.98 -16.87 -9.80
N GLY A 144 8.96 -17.85 -8.89
CA GLY A 144 9.24 -17.66 -7.47
C GLY A 144 8.22 -16.78 -6.73
N ALA A 145 8.60 -16.35 -5.53
CA ALA A 145 7.76 -15.49 -4.70
C ALA A 145 7.71 -14.06 -5.25
N PRO A 146 6.53 -13.41 -5.26
CA PRO A 146 6.45 -12.00 -5.62
C PRO A 146 7.14 -11.12 -4.57
N LYS A 147 7.64 -9.96 -5.00
CA LYS A 147 8.09 -8.92 -4.06
C LYS A 147 6.91 -8.46 -3.18
N VAL A 148 7.19 -8.15 -1.93
CA VAL A 148 6.21 -7.59 -0.99
C VAL A 148 6.56 -6.14 -0.72
N HIS A 149 5.68 -5.21 -1.10
CA HIS A 149 5.78 -3.81 -0.73
C HIS A 149 4.76 -3.50 0.38
N LEU A 150 5.16 -2.74 1.39
CA LEU A 150 4.29 -2.37 2.50
C LEU A 150 3.98 -0.87 2.48
N ALA A 151 2.69 -0.53 2.48
CA ALA A 151 2.26 0.85 2.66
C ALA A 151 2.32 1.26 4.13
N ALA A 152 2.99 2.37 4.39
CA ALA A 152 3.13 2.93 5.72
C ALA A 152 2.98 4.46 5.72
N VAL A 153 2.47 4.98 6.85
CA VAL A 153 2.39 6.42 7.14
C VAL A 153 3.15 6.72 8.42
N GLY A 154 2.83 6.01 9.51
CA GLY A 154 3.47 6.21 10.82
C GLY A 154 4.78 5.44 10.97
N PRO A 155 5.66 5.88 11.89
CA PRO A 155 7.02 5.34 12.03
C PRO A 155 7.05 3.84 12.34
N LEU A 156 6.17 3.32 13.18
CA LEU A 156 6.18 1.90 13.54
C LEU A 156 5.89 0.98 12.33
N MET A 157 4.94 1.36 11.45
CA MET A 157 4.66 0.57 10.25
C MET A 157 5.79 0.72 9.22
N THR A 158 6.43 1.88 9.18
CA THR A 158 7.60 2.13 8.31
C THR A 158 8.82 1.33 8.77
N GLU A 159 9.04 1.17 10.07
CA GLU A 159 10.06 0.26 10.61
C GLU A 159 9.79 -1.19 10.18
N VAL A 160 8.53 -1.64 10.25
CA VAL A 160 8.14 -2.97 9.75
C VAL A 160 8.47 -3.13 8.27
N ALA A 161 8.22 -2.09 7.44
CA ALA A 161 8.58 -2.14 6.03
C ALA A 161 10.09 -2.36 5.85
N GLY A 162 10.93 -1.62 6.57
CA GLY A 162 12.38 -1.80 6.56
C GLY A 162 12.83 -3.18 7.04
N GLU A 163 12.13 -3.76 8.01
CA GLU A 163 12.51 -5.04 8.60
C GLU A 163 12.15 -6.24 7.69
N VAL A 164 10.96 -6.28 7.08
CA VAL A 164 10.43 -7.51 6.46
C VAL A 164 9.94 -7.37 5.02
N ALA A 165 9.79 -6.14 4.48
CA ALA A 165 9.28 -5.93 3.12
C ALA A 165 10.42 -5.69 2.10
N ASP A 166 10.14 -5.88 0.82
CA ASP A 166 11.05 -5.59 -0.28
C ASP A 166 10.92 -4.14 -0.76
N GLY A 167 9.85 -3.45 -0.35
CA GLY A 167 9.63 -2.05 -0.67
C GLY A 167 8.68 -1.34 0.30
N LEU A 168 8.80 -0.01 0.32
CA LEU A 168 7.92 0.91 1.04
C LEU A 168 7.04 1.67 0.04
N LEU A 169 5.73 1.56 0.19
CA LEU A 169 4.77 2.41 -0.49
C LEU A 169 4.44 3.61 0.42
N VAL A 170 5.06 4.73 0.16
CA VAL A 170 4.79 5.97 0.90
C VAL A 170 3.40 6.48 0.51
N HIS A 171 2.62 6.98 1.46
CA HIS A 171 1.32 7.58 1.17
C HIS A 171 1.49 8.94 0.50
N GLY A 172 0.67 9.27 -0.50
CA GLY A 172 0.74 10.56 -1.20
C GLY A 172 0.47 11.78 -0.30
N PHE A 173 -0.27 11.59 0.80
CA PHE A 173 -0.42 12.60 1.84
C PHE A 173 0.79 12.57 2.78
N THR A 174 1.86 13.21 2.35
CA THR A 174 3.10 13.43 3.10
C THR A 174 3.76 14.72 2.62
N THR A 175 4.74 15.20 3.35
CA THR A 175 5.56 16.36 2.99
C THR A 175 7.02 15.95 2.86
N GLU A 176 7.84 16.75 2.17
CA GLU A 176 9.28 16.53 2.13
C GLU A 176 9.87 16.49 3.54
N ALA A 177 9.44 17.40 4.41
CA ALA A 177 9.88 17.45 5.81
C ALA A 177 9.55 16.18 6.56
N TYR A 178 8.32 15.66 6.46
CA TYR A 178 7.92 14.42 7.11
C TYR A 178 8.66 13.21 6.52
N LEU A 179 8.80 13.17 5.19
CA LEU A 179 9.54 12.10 4.52
C LEU A 179 10.98 12.02 5.04
N ARG A 180 11.71 13.16 5.03
CA ARG A 180 13.12 13.21 5.42
C ARG A 180 13.36 13.01 6.92
N ASN A 181 12.50 13.59 7.76
CA ASN A 181 12.75 13.63 9.20
C ASN A 181 12.07 12.51 9.99
N VAL A 182 11.05 11.87 9.43
CA VAL A 182 10.29 10.81 10.11
C VAL A 182 10.30 9.50 9.34
N THR A 183 9.87 9.51 8.07
CA THR A 183 9.69 8.27 7.29
C THR A 183 11.02 7.59 7.00
N LEU A 184 11.99 8.29 6.40
CA LEU A 184 13.27 7.68 6.05
C LEU A 184 14.08 7.21 7.27
N PRO A 185 14.18 7.98 8.39
CA PRO A 185 14.83 7.47 9.60
C PRO A 185 14.11 6.26 10.21
N ALA A 186 12.79 6.18 10.13
CA ALA A 186 12.05 5.01 10.60
C ALA A 186 12.34 3.77 9.72
N LEU A 187 12.41 3.95 8.41
CA LEU A 187 12.80 2.89 7.49
C LEU A 187 14.21 2.37 7.80
N ASP A 188 15.16 3.28 8.04
CA ASP A 188 16.55 2.93 8.36
C ASP A 188 16.66 2.13 9.67
N ARG A 189 15.86 2.46 10.69
CA ARG A 189 15.79 1.64 11.92
C ARG A 189 15.30 0.23 11.63
N GLY A 190 14.25 0.09 10.80
CA GLY A 190 13.73 -1.23 10.41
C GLY A 190 14.76 -2.05 9.64
N LEU A 191 15.47 -1.42 8.71
CA LEU A 191 16.57 -2.05 7.94
C LEU A 191 17.69 -2.51 8.88
N ALA A 192 18.09 -1.67 9.84
CA ALA A 192 19.13 -2.02 10.82
C ALA A 192 18.74 -3.22 11.69
N HIS A 193 17.46 -3.36 12.08
CA HIS A 193 16.97 -4.51 12.85
C HIS A 193 17.14 -5.85 12.11
N SER A 194 17.07 -5.83 10.78
CA SER A 194 17.22 -7.03 9.94
C SER A 194 18.59 -7.17 9.27
N GLY A 195 19.56 -6.28 9.60
CA GLY A 195 20.88 -6.28 8.98
C GLY A 195 20.85 -5.88 7.49
N ARG A 196 19.81 -5.19 7.04
CA ARG A 196 19.61 -4.73 5.66
C ARG A 196 20.03 -3.27 5.49
N THR A 197 20.14 -2.87 4.24
CA THR A 197 20.54 -1.51 3.83
C THR A 197 19.50 -0.89 2.91
N ARG A 198 19.67 0.36 2.56
CA ARG A 198 18.81 1.06 1.58
C ARG A 198 18.83 0.44 0.19
N ALA A 199 19.87 -0.29 -0.16
CA ALA A 199 19.95 -0.99 -1.44
C ALA A 199 19.01 -2.20 -1.51
N ASP A 200 18.54 -2.69 -0.36
CA ASP A 200 17.69 -3.87 -0.24
C ASP A 200 16.18 -3.53 -0.25
N VAL A 201 15.82 -2.25 -0.35
CA VAL A 201 14.43 -1.80 -0.27
C VAL A 201 14.12 -0.74 -1.32
N GLU A 202 13.05 -0.95 -2.05
CA GLU A 202 12.50 0.03 -2.98
C GLU A 202 11.60 1.03 -2.25
N VAL A 203 11.68 2.32 -2.58
CA VAL A 203 10.80 3.35 -2.02
C VAL A 203 9.97 3.99 -3.13
N SER A 204 8.68 3.73 -3.13
CA SER A 204 7.71 4.32 -4.07
C SER A 204 6.96 5.47 -3.40
N TYR A 205 7.06 6.65 -3.98
CA TYR A 205 6.41 7.87 -3.49
C TYR A 205 5.50 8.47 -4.56
N PRO A 206 4.16 8.42 -4.38
CA PRO A 206 3.23 9.09 -5.28
C PRO A 206 3.18 10.60 -4.97
N VAL A 207 3.37 11.42 -5.99
CA VAL A 207 3.29 12.88 -5.89
C VAL A 207 1.93 13.35 -6.39
N PHE A 208 1.22 14.14 -5.57
CA PHE A 208 0.06 14.87 -6.03
C PHE A 208 0.50 16.01 -6.95
N SER A 209 -0.18 16.16 -8.08
CA SER A 209 0.16 17.21 -9.03
C SER A 209 -1.10 17.86 -9.58
N ILE A 210 -1.07 19.21 -9.62
CA ILE A 210 -2.11 20.02 -10.23
C ILE A 210 -1.66 20.32 -11.67
N LYS A 211 -2.47 19.90 -12.65
CA LYS A 211 -2.19 20.10 -14.08
C LYS A 211 -3.45 20.57 -14.79
N GLY A 212 -3.27 21.45 -15.79
CA GLY A 212 -4.33 21.93 -16.66
C GLY A 212 -3.74 22.58 -17.90
N ARG A 213 -4.52 22.64 -18.99
CA ARG A 213 -4.14 23.28 -20.25
C ARG A 213 -4.41 24.78 -20.23
N ASP A 214 -5.28 25.23 -19.32
CA ASP A 214 -5.65 26.62 -19.11
C ASP A 214 -5.96 26.88 -17.63
N GLU A 215 -6.17 28.16 -17.28
CA GLU A 215 -6.46 28.59 -15.90
C GLU A 215 -7.73 27.94 -15.33
N LYS A 216 -8.73 27.67 -16.15
CA LYS A 216 -9.96 27.03 -15.70
C LYS A 216 -9.74 25.57 -15.31
N GLU A 217 -8.97 24.83 -16.10
CA GLU A 217 -8.59 23.44 -15.78
C GLU A 217 -7.70 23.39 -14.54
N ILE A 218 -6.74 24.31 -14.42
CA ILE A 218 -5.87 24.44 -13.24
C ILE A 218 -6.69 24.73 -11.97
N ALA A 219 -7.64 25.67 -12.03
CA ALA A 219 -8.51 26.01 -10.92
C ALA A 219 -9.39 24.81 -10.48
N ALA A 220 -9.95 24.08 -11.46
CA ALA A 220 -10.74 22.88 -11.17
C ALA A 220 -9.87 21.76 -10.55
N ALA A 221 -8.67 21.52 -11.07
CA ALA A 221 -7.74 20.54 -10.52
C ALA A 221 -7.26 20.94 -9.12
N SER A 222 -7.01 22.23 -8.87
CA SER A 222 -6.65 22.75 -7.55
C SER A 222 -7.77 22.55 -6.53
N LYS A 223 -9.04 22.82 -6.92
CA LYS A 223 -10.20 22.55 -6.05
C LYS A 223 -10.29 21.06 -5.69
N ALA A 224 -10.21 20.18 -6.67
CA ALA A 224 -10.26 18.72 -6.44
C ALA A 224 -9.10 18.24 -5.54
N MET A 225 -7.90 18.83 -5.72
CA MET A 225 -6.74 18.53 -4.87
C MET A 225 -6.95 18.97 -3.43
N ARG A 226 -7.50 20.17 -3.19
CA ARG A 226 -7.84 20.65 -1.83
C ARG A 226 -8.83 19.72 -1.15
N GLU A 227 -9.87 19.29 -1.84
CA GLU A 227 -10.86 18.34 -1.31
C GLU A 227 -10.20 17.00 -0.95
N GLN A 228 -9.28 16.51 -1.78
CA GLN A 228 -8.55 15.27 -1.51
C GLN A 228 -7.57 15.39 -0.35
N VAL A 229 -6.81 16.48 -0.27
CA VAL A 229 -5.90 16.78 0.85
C VAL A 229 -6.69 16.93 2.15
N ALA A 230 -7.82 17.64 2.12
CA ALA A 230 -8.72 17.80 3.26
C ALA A 230 -9.29 16.46 3.75
N PHE A 231 -9.69 15.59 2.82
CA PHE A 231 -10.17 14.24 3.14
C PHE A 231 -9.11 13.44 3.91
N TYR A 232 -7.87 13.38 3.42
CA TYR A 232 -6.79 12.69 4.13
C TYR A 232 -6.44 13.38 5.44
N GLY A 233 -6.30 14.71 5.45
CA GLY A 233 -5.98 15.53 6.61
C GLY A 233 -7.00 15.41 7.76
N SER A 234 -8.25 15.02 7.46
CA SER A 234 -9.28 14.77 8.48
C SER A 234 -9.00 13.55 9.37
N THR A 235 -8.15 12.64 8.90
CA THR A 235 -7.82 11.39 9.60
C THR A 235 -6.79 11.65 10.70
N PRO A 236 -7.06 11.31 11.98
CA PRO A 236 -6.14 11.61 13.08
C PRO A 236 -4.71 11.08 12.90
N ALA A 237 -4.57 9.93 12.25
CA ALA A 237 -3.26 9.32 12.00
C ALA A 237 -2.34 10.16 11.08
N TYR A 238 -2.89 11.12 10.32
CA TYR A 238 -2.14 12.00 9.43
C TYR A 238 -1.78 13.36 10.06
N ARG A 239 -2.25 13.63 11.29
CA ARG A 239 -1.91 14.86 12.00
C ARG A 239 -0.40 15.15 12.06
N PRO A 240 0.49 14.17 12.34
CA PRO A 240 1.93 14.43 12.36
C PRO A 240 2.51 14.93 11.03
N VAL A 241 1.87 14.62 9.90
CA VAL A 241 2.27 15.16 8.58
C VAL A 241 1.99 16.66 8.53
N LEU A 242 0.79 17.10 8.94
CA LEU A 242 0.44 18.52 9.02
C LEU A 242 1.29 19.27 10.05
N GLU A 243 1.60 18.64 11.19
CA GLU A 243 2.49 19.21 12.20
C GLU A 243 3.92 19.46 11.64
N SER A 244 4.39 18.62 10.72
CA SER A 244 5.73 18.76 10.12
C SER A 244 5.90 20.04 9.28
N ILE A 245 4.81 20.66 8.88
CA ILE A 245 4.77 21.94 8.15
C ILE A 245 4.10 23.07 8.96
N GLY A 246 3.87 22.87 10.27
CA GLY A 246 3.37 23.89 11.18
C GLY A 246 1.87 24.15 11.14
N VAL A 247 1.06 23.28 10.49
CA VAL A 247 -0.39 23.45 10.35
C VAL A 247 -1.19 22.31 11.02
N GLY A 248 -0.65 21.72 12.07
CA GLY A 248 -1.26 20.56 12.75
C GLY A 248 -2.65 20.83 13.34
N GLU A 249 -3.01 22.06 13.67
CA GLU A 249 -4.34 22.45 14.18
C GLU A 249 -5.45 22.23 13.15
N VAL A 250 -5.14 22.34 11.86
CA VAL A 250 -6.08 22.15 10.75
C VAL A 250 -6.73 20.75 10.81
N GLN A 251 -6.01 19.75 11.30
CA GLN A 251 -6.54 18.38 11.45
C GLN A 251 -7.80 18.32 12.32
N GLY A 252 -7.84 19.09 13.41
CA GLY A 252 -9.00 19.09 14.33
C GLY A 252 -10.26 19.61 13.65
N GLU A 253 -10.15 20.69 12.89
CA GLU A 253 -11.26 21.28 12.13
C GLU A 253 -11.73 20.33 11.01
N LEU A 254 -10.82 19.78 10.21
CA LEU A 254 -11.15 18.81 9.17
C LEU A 254 -11.85 17.57 9.73
N ASN A 255 -11.39 17.06 10.88
CA ASN A 255 -12.02 15.92 11.53
C ASN A 255 -13.44 16.24 12.02
N ALA A 256 -13.67 17.44 12.56
CA ALA A 256 -15.00 17.88 12.98
C ALA A 256 -15.95 18.00 11.79
N LEU A 257 -15.52 18.62 10.69
CA LEU A 257 -16.31 18.76 9.46
C LEU A 257 -16.63 17.39 8.82
N SER A 258 -15.67 16.48 8.79
CA SER A 258 -15.86 15.13 8.24
C SER A 258 -16.95 14.34 9.01
N LYS A 259 -16.97 14.45 10.34
CA LYS A 259 -18.01 13.82 11.18
C LYS A 259 -19.42 14.40 10.98
N GLN A 260 -19.49 15.65 10.48
CA GLN A 260 -20.74 16.31 10.12
C GLN A 260 -21.16 16.05 8.67
N GLY A 261 -20.33 15.34 7.87
CA GLY A 261 -20.59 15.11 6.44
C GLY A 261 -20.43 16.36 5.58
N ARG A 262 -19.74 17.42 6.08
CA ARG A 262 -19.54 18.70 5.39
C ARG A 262 -18.31 18.67 4.48
N TRP A 263 -18.31 17.77 3.51
CA TRP A 263 -17.17 17.47 2.66
C TRP A 263 -16.68 18.66 1.83
N GLU A 264 -17.60 19.47 1.27
CA GLU A 264 -17.24 20.66 0.47
C GLU A 264 -16.52 21.72 1.34
N ALA A 265 -17.04 22.00 2.54
CA ALA A 265 -16.44 22.95 3.46
C ALA A 265 -15.02 22.55 3.92
N MET A 266 -14.68 21.27 3.86
CA MET A 266 -13.33 20.84 4.20
C MET A 266 -12.28 21.32 3.18
N GLY A 267 -12.65 21.40 1.90
CA GLY A 267 -11.76 21.92 0.86
C GLY A 267 -11.37 23.38 1.08
N ASP A 268 -12.28 24.18 1.66
CA ASP A 268 -12.05 25.61 1.95
C ASP A 268 -11.06 25.83 3.11
N VAL A 269 -10.90 24.84 3.99
CA VAL A 269 -9.92 24.88 5.10
C VAL A 269 -8.48 24.74 4.58
N ILE A 270 -8.29 24.12 3.41
CA ILE A 270 -6.96 23.91 2.80
C ILE A 270 -6.56 25.18 2.04
N THR A 271 -5.68 25.97 2.64
CA THR A 271 -5.10 27.19 2.02
C THR A 271 -4.02 26.84 0.98
N ALA A 272 -3.54 27.84 0.25
CA ALA A 272 -2.43 27.67 -0.68
C ALA A 272 -1.16 27.17 0.06
N ASP A 273 -0.88 27.73 1.25
CA ASP A 273 0.30 27.37 2.07
C ASP A 273 0.30 25.89 2.54
N VAL A 274 -0.85 25.21 2.50
CA VAL A 274 -0.96 23.77 2.82
C VAL A 274 -0.73 22.91 1.57
N LEU A 275 -0.93 23.49 0.36
CA LEU A 275 -0.75 22.78 -0.91
C LEU A 275 0.69 22.88 -1.45
N ASP A 276 1.42 23.95 -1.12
CA ASP A 276 2.79 24.23 -1.53
C ASP A 276 3.81 23.46 -0.66
#